data_59effe1ae81faa3cc926a2076e5b8b04
#
_entry.id   59effe1ae81faa3cc926a2076e5b8b04
#
_cell.length_a   1.000
_cell.length_b   1.000
_cell.length_c   1.000
_cell.angle_alpha   90.00
_cell.angle_beta   90.00
_cell.angle_gamma   90.00
#
_symmetry.space_group_name_H-M   'P 1'
#
loop_
_entity.id
_entity.type
_entity.pdbx_description
1 polymer ?
#
loop_
_entity_poly.entity_id
_entity_poly.type
_entity_poly.pdbx_seq_one_letter_code
_entity_poly.pdbx_strand_id
1 'polypeptide(L)'
;QNAKTLIDNGIKYMGMEASSPAVPQTCEENGAFCIGYNVDMQASAPKAVLTSFVWNWAPIFEDIMKKTADGTIDISANYYEGGECAALAPFNKDLVPQEIQDKVEALREKINNGDVQVYAGELKDDQGNVLVKDGEVMSDDDILAQDFFVDNVIGGKK
;
A
#
# COMPACT_ATOMS: atom_id res chain seq x y z
N GLN A 1 20.10 4.04 -7.49
CA GLN A 1 21.21 3.31 -6.85
C GLN A 1 20.66 2.19 -5.93
N ASN A 2 19.75 2.47 -4.99
CA ASN A 2 19.22 1.47 -4.06
C ASN A 2 18.49 0.31 -4.74
N ALA A 3 17.63 0.60 -5.72
CA ALA A 3 16.93 -0.44 -6.48
C ALA A 3 17.90 -1.40 -7.18
N LYS A 4 18.96 -0.86 -7.80
CA LYS A 4 19.99 -1.67 -8.45
C LYS A 4 20.70 -2.59 -7.45
N THR A 5 21.04 -2.09 -6.26
CA THR A 5 21.67 -2.90 -5.20
C THR A 5 20.74 -4.04 -4.74
N LEU A 6 19.44 -3.80 -4.60
CA LEU A 6 18.48 -4.85 -4.25
C LEU A 6 18.39 -5.92 -5.34
N ILE A 7 18.37 -5.51 -6.61
CA ILE A 7 18.35 -6.45 -7.75
C ILE A 7 19.61 -7.30 -7.79
N ASP A 8 20.78 -6.69 -7.59
CA ASP A 8 22.06 -7.39 -7.56
C ASP A 8 22.13 -8.41 -6.40
N ASN A 9 21.39 -8.18 -5.33
CA ASN A 9 21.17 -9.14 -4.23
C ASN A 9 20.06 -10.16 -4.47
N GLY A 10 19.51 -10.22 -5.69
CA GLY A 10 18.53 -11.23 -6.10
C GLY A 10 17.06 -10.86 -5.86
N ILE A 11 16.76 -9.63 -5.45
CA ILE A 11 15.39 -9.17 -5.27
C ILE A 11 14.77 -8.93 -6.66
N LYS A 12 13.63 -9.56 -6.93
CA LYS A 12 12.92 -9.49 -8.22
C LYS A 12 11.64 -8.65 -8.17
N TYR A 13 11.07 -8.44 -7.00
CA TYR A 13 9.82 -7.69 -6.82
C TYR A 13 10.04 -6.60 -5.78
N MET A 14 9.67 -5.38 -6.10
CA MET A 14 9.86 -4.22 -5.25
C MET A 14 8.59 -3.40 -5.14
N GLY A 15 8.30 -2.90 -3.93
CA GLY A 15 7.41 -1.76 -3.72
C GLY A 15 8.24 -0.48 -3.61
N MET A 16 7.60 0.66 -3.84
CA MET A 16 8.26 1.96 -3.72
C MET A 16 7.28 3.01 -3.18
N GLU A 17 7.82 4.04 -2.55
CA GLU A 17 7.08 5.20 -2.06
C GLU A 17 7.64 6.53 -2.62
N ALA A 18 8.39 6.49 -3.71
CA ALA A 18 8.93 7.68 -4.35
C ALA A 18 8.15 8.03 -5.61
N SER A 19 7.75 9.28 -5.76
CA SER A 19 7.09 9.79 -6.97
C SER A 19 8.10 10.04 -8.10
N SER A 20 8.89 9.01 -8.44
CA SER A 20 9.95 9.08 -9.44
C SER A 20 9.94 7.82 -10.32
N PRO A 21 10.11 7.93 -11.63
CA PRO A 21 10.20 6.78 -12.52
C PRO A 21 11.53 6.01 -12.43
N ALA A 22 12.48 6.47 -11.62
CA ALA A 22 13.82 5.88 -11.57
C ALA A 22 13.82 4.42 -11.08
N VAL A 23 12.99 4.05 -10.10
CA VAL A 23 12.88 2.66 -9.64
C VAL A 23 12.23 1.77 -10.69
N PRO A 24 11.06 2.12 -11.27
CA PRO A 24 10.47 1.38 -12.38
C PRO A 24 11.42 1.15 -13.55
N GLN A 25 12.10 2.20 -14.02
CA GLN A 25 13.05 2.11 -15.11
C GLN A 25 14.24 1.20 -14.78
N THR A 26 14.78 1.31 -13.55
CA THR A 26 15.85 0.41 -13.08
C THR A 26 15.38 -1.05 -13.05
N CYS A 27 14.14 -1.30 -12.63
CA CYS A 27 13.54 -2.64 -12.67
C CYS A 27 13.46 -3.17 -14.10
N GLU A 28 12.94 -2.38 -15.04
CA GLU A 28 12.79 -2.77 -16.42
C GLU A 28 14.15 -3.09 -17.09
N GLU A 29 15.15 -2.24 -16.88
CA GLU A 29 16.50 -2.41 -17.40
C GLU A 29 17.20 -3.69 -16.90
N ASN A 30 16.81 -4.18 -15.71
CA ASN A 30 17.46 -5.31 -15.06
C ASN A 30 16.54 -6.54 -14.91
N GLY A 31 15.38 -6.58 -15.57
CA GLY A 31 14.46 -7.73 -15.58
C GLY A 31 13.82 -8.02 -14.21
N ALA A 32 13.63 -6.99 -13.40
CA ALA A 32 12.88 -7.02 -12.16
C ALA A 32 11.50 -6.37 -12.32
N PHE A 33 10.62 -6.52 -11.34
CA PHE A 33 9.26 -5.99 -11.34
C PHE A 33 9.04 -5.05 -10.17
N CYS A 34 8.11 -4.10 -10.33
CA CYS A 34 7.74 -3.21 -9.24
C CYS A 34 6.25 -2.87 -9.20
N ILE A 35 5.82 -2.46 -8.00
CA ILE A 35 4.56 -1.76 -7.79
C ILE A 35 4.91 -0.28 -7.67
N GLY A 36 4.34 0.54 -8.55
CA GLY A 36 4.54 1.98 -8.57
C GLY A 36 3.81 2.70 -7.43
N TYR A 37 4.00 4.01 -7.33
CA TYR A 37 3.44 4.82 -6.26
C TYR A 37 2.91 6.15 -6.78
N ASN A 38 1.82 6.61 -6.18
CA ASN A 38 1.20 7.93 -6.32
C ASN A 38 0.46 8.17 -7.64
N VAL A 39 0.97 7.65 -8.76
CA VAL A 39 0.35 7.72 -10.09
C VAL A 39 0.53 6.39 -10.81
N ASP A 40 -0.26 6.14 -11.85
CA ASP A 40 -0.01 5.00 -12.73
C ASP A 40 1.34 5.15 -13.45
N MET A 41 2.29 4.28 -13.11
CA MET A 41 3.66 4.33 -13.63
C MET A 41 3.89 3.37 -14.80
N GLN A 42 2.87 2.66 -15.31
CA GLN A 42 3.04 1.68 -16.41
C GLN A 42 3.67 2.31 -17.65
N ALA A 43 3.31 3.55 -17.98
CA ALA A 43 3.87 4.24 -19.14
C ALA A 43 5.37 4.52 -19.02
N SER A 44 5.93 4.58 -17.81
CA SER A 44 7.36 4.84 -17.59
C SER A 44 8.23 3.60 -17.67
N ALA A 45 7.66 2.41 -17.42
CA ALA A 45 8.35 1.11 -17.48
C ALA A 45 7.34 -0.03 -17.75
N PRO A 46 6.85 -0.15 -18.98
CA PRO A 46 5.74 -1.05 -19.32
C PRO A 46 6.08 -2.54 -19.16
N LYS A 47 7.34 -2.92 -19.09
CA LYS A 47 7.76 -4.30 -18.88
C LYS A 47 8.14 -4.63 -17.44
N ALA A 48 7.99 -3.68 -16.50
CA ALA A 48 8.36 -3.86 -15.11
C ALA A 48 7.24 -3.50 -14.13
N VAL A 49 6.42 -2.49 -14.44
CA VAL A 49 5.34 -2.06 -13.53
C VAL A 49 4.15 -3.01 -13.62
N LEU A 50 3.82 -3.65 -12.50
CA LEU A 50 2.70 -4.59 -12.40
C LEU A 50 1.36 -3.85 -12.21
N THR A 51 1.35 -2.87 -11.36
CA THR A 51 0.32 -1.89 -11.04
C THR A 51 0.96 -0.76 -10.25
N SER A 52 0.18 0.22 -9.81
CA SER A 52 0.67 1.28 -8.93
C SER A 52 -0.34 1.50 -7.80
N PHE A 53 0.16 1.74 -6.59
CA PHE A 53 -0.64 2.31 -5.53
C PHE A 53 -0.93 3.77 -5.86
N VAL A 54 -2.20 4.16 -5.85
CA VAL A 54 -2.65 5.50 -6.20
C VAL A 54 -3.64 6.02 -5.16
N TRP A 55 -3.81 7.35 -5.13
CA TRP A 55 -4.75 8.00 -4.24
C TRP A 55 -6.06 8.30 -4.97
N ASN A 56 -7.18 7.91 -4.37
CA ASN A 56 -8.51 8.31 -4.79
C ASN A 56 -9.02 9.43 -3.87
N TRP A 57 -8.72 10.66 -4.23
CA TRP A 57 -9.11 11.84 -3.45
C TRP A 57 -10.58 12.24 -3.58
N ALA A 58 -11.29 11.72 -4.59
CA ALA A 58 -12.65 12.15 -4.90
C ALA A 58 -13.63 12.01 -3.72
N PRO A 59 -13.71 10.88 -3.00
CA PRO A 59 -14.63 10.75 -1.86
C PRO A 59 -14.34 11.75 -0.74
N ILE A 60 -13.06 12.03 -0.45
CA ILE A 60 -12.68 13.00 0.58
C ILE A 60 -13.11 14.40 0.19
N PHE A 61 -12.81 14.82 -1.04
CA PHE A 61 -13.18 16.15 -1.49
C PHE A 61 -14.70 16.32 -1.56
N GLU A 62 -15.43 15.30 -1.99
CA GLU A 62 -16.90 15.33 -1.98
C GLU A 62 -17.47 15.50 -0.56
N ASP A 63 -16.95 14.77 0.42
CA ASP A 63 -17.37 14.87 1.82
C ASP A 63 -17.07 16.27 2.38
N ILE A 64 -15.84 16.76 2.19
CA ILE A 64 -15.43 18.10 2.62
C ILE A 64 -16.34 19.17 1.99
N MET A 65 -16.62 19.08 0.70
CA MET A 65 -17.46 20.04 0.00
C MET A 65 -18.90 20.02 0.53
N LYS A 66 -19.49 18.85 0.74
CA LYS A 66 -20.84 18.71 1.32
C LYS A 66 -20.89 19.30 2.73
N LYS A 67 -20.00 18.89 3.63
CA LYS A 67 -19.92 19.39 5.00
C LYS A 67 -19.66 20.89 5.08
N THR A 68 -18.89 21.44 4.15
CA THR A 68 -18.66 22.88 4.05
C THR A 68 -19.93 23.62 3.62
N ALA A 69 -20.64 23.10 2.62
CA ALA A 69 -21.89 23.69 2.13
C ALA A 69 -23.00 23.67 3.20
N ASP A 70 -23.05 22.60 3.99
CA ASP A 70 -24.04 22.40 5.06
C ASP A 70 -23.64 23.13 6.38
N GLY A 71 -22.43 23.67 6.48
CA GLY A 71 -21.90 24.29 7.68
C GLY A 71 -21.58 23.29 8.82
N THR A 72 -21.42 22.02 8.48
CA THR A 72 -21.17 20.93 9.45
C THR A 72 -19.72 20.44 9.46
N ILE A 73 -18.85 21.08 8.69
CA ILE A 73 -17.45 20.70 8.63
C ILE A 73 -16.77 20.91 10.00
N ASP A 74 -16.09 19.87 10.46
CA ASP A 74 -15.18 19.94 11.60
C ASP A 74 -13.73 19.96 11.07
N ILE A 75 -13.10 21.11 11.15
CA ILE A 75 -11.72 21.30 10.67
C ILE A 75 -10.66 20.60 11.55
N SER A 76 -11.06 20.09 12.72
CA SER A 76 -10.20 19.32 13.61
C SER A 76 -10.32 17.80 13.38
N ALA A 77 -11.31 17.36 12.60
CA ALA A 77 -11.52 15.95 12.31
C ALA A 77 -10.41 15.35 11.41
N ASN A 78 -10.03 14.13 11.73
CA ASN A 78 -9.19 13.33 10.83
C ASN A 78 -10.05 12.74 9.71
N TYR A 79 -9.66 12.98 8.45
CA TYR A 79 -10.33 12.44 7.27
C TYR A 79 -9.70 11.13 6.77
N TYR A 80 -9.00 10.39 7.61
CA TYR A 80 -8.32 9.13 7.27
C TYR A 80 -9.25 7.91 7.33
N GLU A 81 -10.55 8.12 7.32
CA GLU A 81 -11.49 7.02 7.32
C GLU A 81 -11.52 6.32 5.97
N GLY A 82 -10.90 5.16 5.94
CA GLY A 82 -11.22 4.12 5.02
C GLY A 82 -10.35 3.94 3.80
N GLY A 83 -10.33 2.70 3.37
CA GLY A 83 -9.70 2.22 2.15
C GLY A 83 -10.20 2.85 0.85
N GLU A 84 -11.19 3.75 0.91
CA GLU A 84 -11.69 4.48 -0.26
C GLU A 84 -10.67 5.44 -0.86
N CYS A 85 -9.73 5.94 -0.03
CA CYS A 85 -8.68 6.85 -0.48
C CYS A 85 -7.50 6.13 -1.11
N ALA A 86 -7.28 4.88 -0.74
CA ALA A 86 -6.22 4.03 -1.27
C ALA A 86 -6.79 3.17 -2.41
N ALA A 87 -6.17 3.23 -3.58
CA ALA A 87 -6.59 2.48 -4.75
C ALA A 87 -5.40 1.89 -5.50
N LEU A 88 -5.69 0.98 -6.40
CA LEU A 88 -4.72 0.47 -7.36
C LEU A 88 -5.01 1.06 -8.75
N ALA A 89 -3.96 1.43 -9.46
CA ALA A 89 -4.03 1.67 -10.89
C ALA A 89 -4.41 0.36 -11.62
N PRO A 90 -4.86 0.41 -12.86
CA PRO A 90 -5.11 -0.81 -13.64
C PRO A 90 -3.92 -1.75 -13.62
N PHE A 91 -4.16 -3.04 -13.54
CA PHE A 91 -3.09 -4.04 -13.65
C PHE A 91 -2.49 -4.05 -15.05
N ASN A 92 -1.19 -4.23 -15.13
CA ASN A 92 -0.50 -4.52 -16.37
C ASN A 92 -0.87 -5.95 -16.82
N LYS A 93 -1.78 -6.04 -17.78
CA LYS A 93 -2.34 -7.32 -18.25
C LYS A 93 -1.33 -8.24 -18.93
N ASP A 94 -0.23 -7.68 -19.42
CA ASP A 94 0.83 -8.45 -20.04
C ASP A 94 1.74 -9.13 -19.01
N LEU A 95 1.76 -8.61 -17.78
CA LEU A 95 2.64 -9.08 -16.71
C LEU A 95 1.89 -9.76 -15.56
N VAL A 96 0.63 -9.38 -15.32
CA VAL A 96 -0.16 -9.89 -14.19
C VAL A 96 -1.26 -10.82 -14.71
N PRO A 97 -1.16 -12.13 -14.47
CA PRO A 97 -2.20 -13.09 -14.88
C PRO A 97 -3.57 -12.75 -14.26
N GLN A 98 -4.65 -13.03 -14.99
CA GLN A 98 -6.01 -12.73 -14.54
C GLN A 98 -6.33 -13.33 -13.16
N GLU A 99 -5.90 -14.56 -12.90
CA GLU A 99 -6.07 -15.22 -11.60
C GLU A 99 -5.49 -14.40 -10.43
N ILE A 100 -4.36 -13.73 -10.66
CA ILE A 100 -3.72 -12.88 -9.64
C ILE A 100 -4.52 -11.58 -9.47
N GLN A 101 -4.97 -10.96 -10.57
CA GLN A 101 -5.82 -9.78 -10.52
C GLN A 101 -7.10 -10.07 -9.72
N ASP A 102 -7.78 -11.19 -10.00
CA ASP A 102 -9.00 -11.60 -9.30
C ASP A 102 -8.76 -11.83 -7.80
N LYS A 103 -7.64 -12.44 -7.42
CA LYS A 103 -7.28 -12.63 -6.00
C LYS A 103 -7.05 -11.30 -5.27
N VAL A 104 -6.37 -10.37 -5.91
CA VAL A 104 -6.10 -9.04 -5.32
C VAL A 104 -7.40 -8.27 -5.14
N GLU A 105 -8.27 -8.26 -6.16
CA GLU A 105 -9.57 -7.59 -6.08
C GLU A 105 -10.47 -8.21 -4.99
N ALA A 106 -10.54 -9.54 -4.92
CA ALA A 106 -11.30 -10.21 -3.88
C ALA A 106 -10.78 -9.91 -2.45
N LEU A 107 -9.46 -9.76 -2.28
CA LEU A 107 -8.88 -9.36 -1.00
C LEU A 107 -9.20 -7.90 -0.68
N ARG A 108 -9.11 -7.01 -1.68
CA ARG A 108 -9.47 -5.60 -1.53
C ARG A 108 -10.93 -5.43 -1.09
N GLU A 109 -11.85 -6.16 -1.70
CA GLU A 109 -13.26 -6.16 -1.30
C GLU A 109 -13.43 -6.59 0.17
N LYS A 110 -12.76 -7.65 0.60
CA LYS A 110 -12.81 -8.09 2.00
C LYS A 110 -12.27 -7.06 2.99
N ILE A 111 -11.19 -6.37 2.64
CA ILE A 111 -10.62 -5.29 3.46
C ILE A 111 -11.63 -4.13 3.54
N ASN A 112 -12.17 -3.68 2.41
CA ASN A 112 -13.12 -2.58 2.36
C ASN A 112 -14.44 -2.88 3.09
N ASN A 113 -14.88 -4.14 3.09
CA ASN A 113 -16.07 -4.58 3.82
C ASN A 113 -15.81 -4.84 5.32
N GLY A 114 -14.56 -4.75 5.78
CA GLY A 114 -14.16 -5.05 7.15
C GLY A 114 -14.06 -6.55 7.48
N ASP A 115 -14.20 -7.43 6.48
CA ASP A 115 -14.07 -8.89 6.65
C ASP A 115 -12.63 -9.32 6.95
N VAL A 116 -11.66 -8.48 6.56
CA VAL A 116 -10.24 -8.67 6.83
C VAL A 116 -9.68 -7.39 7.46
N GLN A 117 -9.13 -7.54 8.65
CA GLN A 117 -8.41 -6.48 9.34
C GLN A 117 -6.90 -6.68 9.13
N VAL A 118 -6.22 -5.64 8.64
CA VAL A 118 -4.79 -5.72 8.27
C VAL A 118 -3.90 -5.90 9.50
N TYR A 119 -4.19 -5.18 10.58
CA TYR A 119 -3.46 -5.24 11.85
C TYR A 119 -4.24 -6.06 12.89
N ALA A 120 -4.58 -7.30 12.55
CA ALA A 120 -5.24 -8.25 13.45
C ALA A 120 -4.24 -9.27 14.00
N GLY A 121 -4.49 -9.75 15.20
CA GLY A 121 -3.56 -10.57 15.92
C GLY A 121 -3.70 -12.09 15.73
N GLU A 122 -2.69 -12.89 16.09
CA GLU A 122 -1.51 -12.44 16.86
C GLU A 122 -0.50 -11.74 15.97
N LEU A 123 -0.13 -10.50 16.33
CA LEU A 123 0.90 -9.72 15.64
C LEU A 123 2.07 -9.49 16.60
N LYS A 124 3.29 -9.77 16.15
CA LYS A 124 4.53 -9.56 16.91
C LYS A 124 5.45 -8.57 16.24
N ASP A 125 6.27 -7.90 17.04
CA ASP A 125 7.38 -7.10 16.53
C ASP A 125 8.59 -7.99 16.15
N ASP A 126 9.60 -7.36 15.56
CA ASP A 126 10.86 -8.01 15.13
C ASP A 126 11.73 -8.50 16.31
N GLN A 127 11.31 -8.23 17.56
CA GLN A 127 11.95 -8.72 18.80
C GLN A 127 11.13 -9.83 19.46
N GLY A 128 9.96 -10.18 18.91
CA GLY A 128 9.07 -11.22 19.40
C GLY A 128 8.08 -10.77 20.48
N ASN A 129 7.96 -9.46 20.75
CA ASN A 129 6.94 -8.95 21.66
C ASN A 129 5.58 -8.97 20.97
N VAL A 130 4.55 -9.39 21.69
CA VAL A 130 3.17 -9.39 21.18
C VAL A 130 2.63 -7.96 21.18
N LEU A 131 2.33 -7.44 19.99
CA LEU A 131 1.74 -6.12 19.78
C LEU A 131 0.21 -6.19 19.80
N VAL A 132 -0.36 -7.21 19.16
CA VAL A 132 -1.79 -7.48 19.09
C VAL A 132 -2.02 -8.94 19.43
N LYS A 133 -2.90 -9.23 20.38
CA LYS A 133 -3.19 -10.62 20.78
C LYS A 133 -4.13 -11.28 19.77
N ASP A 134 -4.16 -12.60 19.83
CA ASP A 134 -5.09 -13.38 19.00
C ASP A 134 -6.55 -12.94 19.22
N GLY A 135 -7.26 -12.68 18.14
CA GLY A 135 -8.64 -12.18 18.12
C GLY A 135 -8.81 -10.67 18.41
N GLU A 136 -7.73 -9.92 18.66
CA GLU A 136 -7.75 -8.47 18.81
C GLU A 136 -7.36 -7.77 17.48
N VAL A 137 -7.68 -6.49 17.37
CA VAL A 137 -7.30 -5.60 16.24
C VAL A 137 -6.60 -4.38 16.81
N MET A 138 -5.53 -3.92 16.16
CA MET A 138 -4.81 -2.71 16.57
C MET A 138 -5.70 -1.49 16.37
N SER A 139 -5.66 -0.54 17.30
CA SER A 139 -6.38 0.71 17.16
C SER A 139 -5.77 1.61 16.09
N ASP A 140 -6.57 2.52 15.51
CA ASP A 140 -6.08 3.48 14.52
C ASP A 140 -4.99 4.39 15.09
N ASP A 141 -5.11 4.78 16.36
CA ASP A 141 -4.09 5.59 17.05
C ASP A 141 -2.76 4.85 17.15
N ASP A 142 -2.79 3.54 17.47
CA ASP A 142 -1.58 2.71 17.53
C ASP A 142 -0.98 2.48 16.15
N ILE A 143 -1.82 2.31 15.11
CA ILE A 143 -1.38 2.19 13.72
C ILE A 143 -0.68 3.48 13.26
N LEU A 144 -1.24 4.64 13.58
CA LEU A 144 -0.67 5.94 13.24
C LEU A 144 0.62 6.24 14.03
N ALA A 145 0.74 5.71 15.24
CA ALA A 145 1.92 5.85 16.09
C ALA A 145 3.00 4.78 15.85
N GLN A 146 2.85 3.94 14.81
CA GLN A 146 3.73 2.81 14.54
C GLN A 146 5.21 3.22 14.48
N ASP A 147 6.02 2.66 15.38
CA ASP A 147 7.48 2.81 15.42
C ASP A 147 8.23 1.46 15.46
N PHE A 148 7.54 0.39 15.15
CA PHE A 148 8.02 -1.00 15.16
C PHE A 148 8.05 -1.61 13.76
N PHE A 149 8.80 -2.69 13.60
CA PHE A 149 8.70 -3.62 12.48
C PHE A 149 8.02 -4.90 12.96
N VAL A 150 7.22 -5.53 12.11
CA VAL A 150 6.65 -6.84 12.41
C VAL A 150 7.69 -7.94 12.20
N ASP A 151 7.49 -9.08 12.82
CA ASP A 151 8.46 -10.18 12.94
C ASP A 151 8.93 -10.78 11.60
N ASN A 152 8.15 -10.62 10.53
CA ASN A 152 8.51 -11.08 9.18
C ASN A 152 9.30 -10.04 8.36
N VAL A 153 9.61 -8.87 8.92
CA VAL A 153 10.44 -7.86 8.25
C VAL A 153 11.91 -8.16 8.49
N ILE A 154 12.64 -8.43 7.41
CA ILE A 154 14.08 -8.65 7.47
C ILE A 154 14.81 -7.30 7.35
N GLY A 155 15.67 -6.99 8.31
CA GLY A 155 16.45 -5.74 8.35
C GLY A 155 15.79 -4.62 9.14
N GLY A 156 14.85 -4.95 10.01
CA GLY A 156 14.27 -4.05 11.00
C GLY A 156 15.30 -3.38 11.92
N LYS A 157 14.85 -2.52 12.81
CA LYS A 157 15.73 -1.89 13.81
C LYS A 157 16.34 -2.98 14.70
N LYS A 158 17.66 -3.08 14.72
CA LYS A 158 18.40 -3.88 15.71
C LYS A 158 18.69 -3.02 16.93
#